data_271143c43e8c6e7fbe0baef466a3a1de
#
_entry.id   271143c43e8c6e7fbe0baef466a3a1de
#
_cell.length_a   1.000
_cell.length_b   1.000
_cell.length_c   1.000
_cell.angle_alpha   90.00
_cell.angle_beta   90.00
_cell.angle_gamma   90.00
#
_symmetry.space_group_name_H-M   'P 1'
#
loop_
_entity.id
_entity.type
_entity.pdbx_description
1 polymer ?
#
loop_
_entity_poly.entity_id
_entity_poly.type
_entity_poly.pdbx_seq_one_letter_code
_entity_poly.pdbx_strand_id
1 'polypeptide(L)'
;MTTLEKTEKQTTYCRNRADEFFKTFPTQKIQDYKEYWESVRPQNHADIFRRYLFSFMSVHTSWKGNVRGYEAVKNYEEWIDDKELLREKLKNSGVGLYNNRTKYLWAFKDQFWSNPKEFYLTAKKYHIKKRDQIVNKIMGLGLAKCAFTLEMIHPLECRAVCLDVHILRLYGMDHLTYGSNKGYNLYRKAEQHWSVNCGKIGVPSAIARAIYWDGIQNKENSRYWTYVFE
;
A
#
# COMPACT_ATOMS: atom_id res chain seq x y z
N MET A 1 21.81 37.50 5.60
CA MET A 1 20.96 36.44 5.11
C MET A 1 21.59 35.11 5.48
N THR A 2 21.16 34.53 6.58
CA THR A 2 21.71 33.27 7.13
C THR A 2 20.97 32.11 6.51
N THR A 3 21.68 31.37 5.68
CA THR A 3 21.21 30.09 5.11
C THR A 3 21.08 29.08 6.25
N LEU A 4 19.85 28.77 6.67
CA LEU A 4 19.56 27.66 7.59
C LEU A 4 19.95 26.37 6.90
N GLU A 5 21.10 25.79 7.28
CA GLU A 5 21.43 24.39 6.98
C GLU A 5 20.34 23.50 7.55
N LYS A 6 19.47 22.98 6.67
CA LYS A 6 18.62 21.86 7.00
C LYS A 6 19.53 20.67 7.23
N THR A 7 19.84 20.39 8.48
CA THR A 7 20.51 19.14 8.89
C THR A 7 19.63 17.99 8.39
N GLU A 8 20.05 17.32 7.32
CA GLU A 8 19.42 16.07 6.89
C GLU A 8 19.52 15.10 8.07
N LYS A 9 18.38 14.80 8.69
CA LYS A 9 18.32 13.74 9.69
C LYS A 9 18.76 12.45 9.05
N GLN A 10 19.94 11.99 9.41
CA GLN A 10 20.54 10.79 8.87
C GLN A 10 19.66 9.58 9.23
N THR A 11 19.00 9.00 8.24
CA THR A 11 18.17 7.81 8.41
C THR A 11 19.09 6.65 8.79
N THR A 12 18.99 6.19 10.03
CA THR A 12 19.77 5.06 10.55
C THR A 12 18.89 3.83 10.64
N TYR A 13 19.22 2.79 9.87
CA TYR A 13 18.54 1.51 9.94
C TYR A 13 18.79 0.83 11.30
N CYS A 14 17.71 0.54 12.03
CA CYS A 14 17.73 -0.20 13.29
C CYS A 14 16.52 -1.14 13.34
N ARG A 15 16.71 -2.40 13.67
CA ARG A 15 15.64 -3.42 13.67
C ARG A 15 15.10 -3.79 15.06
N ASN A 16 15.64 -3.24 16.13
CA ASN A 16 15.32 -3.64 17.50
C ASN A 16 13.81 -3.61 17.82
N ARG A 17 13.11 -2.56 17.37
CA ARG A 17 11.65 -2.45 17.57
C ARG A 17 10.87 -3.47 16.74
N ALA A 18 11.35 -3.77 15.54
CA ALA A 18 10.73 -4.79 14.70
C ALA A 18 10.96 -6.19 15.28
N ASP A 19 12.17 -6.47 15.79
CA ASP A 19 12.47 -7.73 16.47
C ASP A 19 11.58 -7.91 17.71
N GLU A 20 11.37 -6.86 18.50
CA GLU A 20 10.49 -6.90 19.68
C GLU A 20 9.02 -7.13 19.29
N PHE A 21 8.54 -6.46 18.26
CA PHE A 21 7.20 -6.73 17.71
C PHE A 21 7.02 -8.19 17.34
N PHE A 22 7.98 -8.80 16.66
CA PHE A 22 7.87 -10.20 16.26
C PHE A 22 8.01 -11.19 17.43
N LYS A 23 8.71 -10.85 18.51
CA LYS A 23 8.77 -11.66 19.74
C LYS A 23 7.42 -11.70 20.46
N THR A 24 6.70 -10.57 20.45
CA THR A 24 5.43 -10.41 21.16
C THR A 24 4.22 -10.46 20.20
N PHE A 25 4.39 -11.05 19.03
CA PHE A 25 3.38 -11.06 17.98
C PHE A 25 2.09 -11.75 18.43
N PRO A 26 0.91 -11.11 18.28
CA PRO A 26 -0.37 -11.65 18.75
C PRO A 26 -0.91 -12.74 17.81
N THR A 27 -0.37 -13.94 17.93
CA THR A 27 -0.66 -15.10 17.05
C THR A 27 -2.13 -15.50 17.03
N GLN A 28 -2.86 -15.23 18.11
CA GLN A 28 -4.31 -15.53 18.24
C GLN A 28 -5.16 -14.77 17.20
N LYS A 29 -4.67 -13.66 16.67
CA LYS A 29 -5.38 -12.86 15.65
C LYS A 29 -5.17 -13.36 14.22
N ILE A 30 -4.23 -14.25 13.98
CA ILE A 30 -3.81 -14.63 12.61
C ILE A 30 -4.98 -15.21 11.83
N GLN A 31 -5.75 -16.11 12.43
CA GLN A 31 -6.81 -16.85 11.72
C GLN A 31 -7.92 -15.91 11.28
N ASP A 32 -8.42 -15.04 12.17
CA ASP A 32 -9.48 -14.07 11.87
C ASP A 32 -9.09 -13.15 10.71
N TYR A 33 -7.80 -12.70 10.70
CA TYR A 33 -7.31 -11.83 9.63
C TYR A 33 -7.13 -12.58 8.31
N LYS A 34 -6.71 -13.85 8.33
CA LYS A 34 -6.63 -14.67 7.12
C LYS A 34 -8.01 -14.87 6.50
N GLU A 35 -8.99 -15.26 7.30
CA GLU A 35 -10.37 -15.48 6.86
C GLU A 35 -10.97 -14.21 6.27
N TYR A 36 -10.82 -13.07 6.96
CA TYR A 36 -11.27 -11.80 6.45
C TYR A 36 -10.63 -11.44 5.11
N TRP A 37 -9.30 -11.46 5.01
CA TRP A 37 -8.63 -11.08 3.79
C TRP A 37 -8.89 -12.03 2.63
N GLU A 38 -9.12 -13.31 2.91
CA GLU A 38 -9.54 -14.27 1.89
C GLU A 38 -10.98 -14.01 1.43
N SER A 39 -11.88 -13.65 2.33
CA SER A 39 -13.28 -13.36 2.00
C SER A 39 -13.43 -12.13 1.09
N VAL A 40 -12.52 -11.17 1.18
CA VAL A 40 -12.52 -9.96 0.34
C VAL A 40 -11.53 -10.01 -0.82
N ARG A 41 -10.99 -11.18 -1.15
CA ARG A 41 -10.06 -11.37 -2.27
C ARG A 41 -10.72 -10.97 -3.60
N PRO A 42 -10.04 -10.18 -4.45
CA PRO A 42 -10.54 -9.83 -5.78
C PRO A 42 -10.83 -11.07 -6.63
N GLN A 43 -11.99 -11.11 -7.27
CA GLN A 43 -12.44 -12.24 -8.09
C GLN A 43 -12.22 -12.01 -9.59
N ASN A 44 -12.07 -10.76 -10.02
CA ASN A 44 -11.96 -10.36 -11.41
C ASN A 44 -11.06 -9.11 -11.58
N HIS A 45 -10.85 -8.70 -12.82
CA HIS A 45 -10.02 -7.53 -13.12
C HIS A 45 -10.63 -6.21 -12.62
N ALA A 46 -11.96 -6.09 -12.55
CA ALA A 46 -12.64 -4.91 -12.03
C ALA A 46 -12.32 -4.73 -10.53
N ASP A 47 -12.37 -5.81 -9.75
CA ASP A 47 -12.00 -5.77 -8.34
C ASP A 47 -10.53 -5.43 -8.15
N ILE A 48 -9.64 -5.99 -8.98
CA ILE A 48 -8.22 -5.64 -8.97
C ILE A 48 -8.03 -4.15 -9.28
N PHE A 49 -8.73 -3.62 -10.28
CA PHE A 49 -8.68 -2.20 -10.62
C PHE A 49 -9.11 -1.33 -9.43
N ARG A 50 -10.19 -1.69 -8.74
CA ARG A 50 -10.66 -0.99 -7.53
C ARG A 50 -9.61 -1.01 -6.40
N ARG A 51 -8.79 -2.07 -6.23
CA ARG A 51 -7.66 -2.07 -5.29
C ARG A 51 -6.62 -1.00 -5.65
N TYR A 52 -6.36 -0.81 -6.93
CA TYR A 52 -5.49 0.28 -7.40
C TYR A 52 -6.10 1.64 -7.12
N LEU A 53 -7.39 1.86 -7.42
CA LEU A 53 -8.07 3.12 -7.10
C LEU A 53 -7.92 3.48 -5.62
N PHE A 54 -8.13 2.52 -4.73
CA PHE A 54 -7.93 2.70 -3.29
C PHE A 54 -6.48 3.09 -2.95
N SER A 55 -5.52 2.45 -3.56
CA SER A 55 -4.10 2.76 -3.34
C SER A 55 -3.72 4.16 -3.82
N PHE A 56 -4.24 4.61 -4.96
CA PHE A 56 -4.06 5.99 -5.44
C PHE A 56 -4.64 7.00 -4.46
N MET A 57 -5.80 6.71 -3.88
CA MET A 57 -6.40 7.58 -2.88
C MET A 57 -5.63 7.61 -1.56
N SER A 58 -4.89 6.56 -1.23
CA SER A 58 -4.12 6.45 0.01
C SER A 58 -2.80 7.24 0.02
N VAL A 59 -2.39 7.84 -1.09
CA VAL A 59 -1.14 8.61 -1.18
C VAL A 59 -1.32 9.97 -0.50
N HIS A 60 -0.45 10.31 0.46
CA HIS A 60 -0.44 11.62 1.15
C HIS A 60 -1.84 12.08 1.64
N THR A 61 -2.58 11.18 2.27
CA THR A 61 -3.89 11.50 2.82
C THR A 61 -4.15 10.78 4.14
N SER A 62 -5.11 11.28 4.91
CA SER A 62 -5.62 10.59 6.09
C SER A 62 -6.52 9.42 5.68
N TRP A 63 -6.79 8.51 6.62
CA TRP A 63 -7.74 7.42 6.40
C TRP A 63 -9.12 7.91 5.90
N LYS A 64 -9.69 8.91 6.58
CA LYS A 64 -10.97 9.51 6.16
C LYS A 64 -10.92 10.10 4.75
N GLY A 65 -9.82 10.76 4.39
CA GLY A 65 -9.61 11.30 3.05
C GLY A 65 -9.46 10.19 2.00
N ASN A 66 -8.79 9.09 2.34
CA ASN A 66 -8.67 7.92 1.47
C ASN A 66 -10.05 7.32 1.16
N VAL A 67 -10.84 7.04 2.19
CA VAL A 67 -12.20 6.47 2.03
C VAL A 67 -13.07 7.37 1.17
N ARG A 68 -13.15 8.69 1.48
CA ARG A 68 -13.95 9.62 0.67
C ARG A 68 -13.50 9.69 -0.80
N GLY A 69 -12.18 9.73 -1.02
CA GLY A 69 -11.64 9.73 -2.38
C GLY A 69 -11.97 8.45 -3.13
N TYR A 70 -11.88 7.32 -2.45
CA TYR A 70 -12.22 6.03 -3.05
C TYR A 70 -13.72 5.92 -3.37
N GLU A 71 -14.60 6.31 -2.44
CA GLU A 71 -16.05 6.35 -2.67
C GLU A 71 -16.42 7.17 -3.92
N ALA A 72 -15.71 8.26 -4.15
CA ALA A 72 -15.95 9.11 -5.30
C ALA A 72 -15.57 8.45 -6.64
N VAL A 73 -14.65 7.48 -6.64
CA VAL A 73 -14.10 6.90 -7.89
C VAL A 73 -14.31 5.40 -8.04
N LYS A 74 -14.85 4.69 -7.04
CA LYS A 74 -14.98 3.22 -7.07
C LYS A 74 -15.90 2.71 -8.19
N ASN A 75 -16.93 3.48 -8.54
CA ASN A 75 -17.79 3.23 -9.69
C ASN A 75 -17.12 3.82 -10.93
N TYR A 76 -16.03 3.18 -11.34
CA TYR A 76 -15.18 3.69 -12.41
C TYR A 76 -15.89 3.72 -13.77
N GLU A 77 -16.90 2.91 -13.96
CA GLU A 77 -17.71 2.85 -15.16
C GLU A 77 -18.36 4.21 -15.50
N GLU A 78 -18.62 5.05 -14.48
CA GLU A 78 -19.20 6.37 -14.67
C GLU A 78 -18.22 7.38 -15.30
N TRP A 79 -16.93 7.27 -15.03
CA TRP A 79 -15.92 8.27 -15.40
C TRP A 79 -14.82 7.73 -16.32
N ILE A 80 -14.84 6.46 -16.65
CA ILE A 80 -13.71 5.82 -17.37
C ILE A 80 -13.46 6.46 -18.76
N ASP A 81 -14.47 7.04 -19.36
CA ASP A 81 -14.38 7.75 -20.64
C ASP A 81 -14.53 9.28 -20.51
N ASP A 82 -14.71 9.77 -19.27
CA ASP A 82 -14.87 11.22 -18.99
C ASP A 82 -13.86 11.68 -17.93
N LYS A 83 -12.81 12.35 -18.41
CA LYS A 83 -11.73 12.86 -17.56
C LYS A 83 -12.18 14.03 -16.67
N GLU A 84 -13.06 14.87 -17.17
CA GLU A 84 -13.54 16.01 -16.38
C GLU A 84 -14.48 15.54 -15.28
N LEU A 85 -15.34 14.57 -15.54
CA LEU A 85 -16.15 13.93 -14.51
C LEU A 85 -15.28 13.30 -13.42
N LEU A 86 -14.22 12.58 -13.78
CA LEU A 86 -13.24 12.05 -12.81
C LEU A 86 -12.65 13.19 -11.96
N ARG A 87 -12.25 14.28 -12.59
CA ARG A 87 -11.67 15.44 -11.92
C ARG A 87 -12.66 16.10 -10.94
N GLU A 88 -13.91 16.26 -11.35
CA GLU A 88 -14.97 16.82 -10.51
C GLU A 88 -15.28 15.93 -9.31
N LYS A 89 -15.42 14.63 -9.52
CA LYS A 89 -15.64 13.65 -8.45
C LYS A 89 -14.52 13.73 -7.41
N LEU A 90 -13.26 13.73 -7.83
CA LEU A 90 -12.10 13.84 -6.93
C LEU A 90 -12.06 15.19 -6.19
N LYS A 91 -12.35 16.30 -6.88
CA LYS A 91 -12.42 17.65 -6.28
C LYS A 91 -13.50 17.71 -5.21
N ASN A 92 -14.69 17.24 -5.51
CA ASN A 92 -15.87 17.31 -4.64
C ASN A 92 -15.74 16.37 -3.43
N SER A 93 -14.97 15.28 -3.54
CA SER A 93 -14.68 14.38 -2.41
C SER A 93 -13.82 15.03 -1.32
N GLY A 94 -13.16 16.16 -1.61
CA GLY A 94 -12.23 16.81 -0.70
C GLY A 94 -10.93 16.03 -0.48
N VAL A 95 -10.63 15.02 -1.30
CA VAL A 95 -9.33 14.36 -1.29
C VAL A 95 -8.27 15.32 -1.85
N GLY A 96 -7.20 15.55 -1.10
CA GLY A 96 -6.11 16.43 -1.54
C GLY A 96 -5.49 15.98 -2.87
N LEU A 97 -4.78 16.89 -3.55
CA LEU A 97 -4.04 16.61 -4.79
C LEU A 97 -4.91 16.09 -5.94
N TYR A 98 -6.17 16.49 -6.02
CA TYR A 98 -7.15 15.97 -6.99
C TYR A 98 -6.68 16.09 -8.45
N ASN A 99 -5.99 17.15 -8.85
CA ASN A 99 -5.45 17.31 -10.21
C ASN A 99 -4.39 16.26 -10.54
N ASN A 100 -3.46 15.99 -9.60
CA ASN A 100 -2.45 14.95 -9.79
C ASN A 100 -3.08 13.54 -9.80
N ARG A 101 -4.05 13.30 -8.92
CA ARG A 101 -4.79 12.03 -8.88
C ARG A 101 -5.56 11.81 -10.19
N THR A 102 -6.24 12.82 -10.71
CA THR A 102 -6.91 12.76 -12.03
C THR A 102 -5.90 12.36 -13.12
N LYS A 103 -4.76 13.06 -13.18
CA LYS A 103 -3.71 12.75 -14.17
C LYS A 103 -3.23 11.30 -14.07
N TYR A 104 -2.97 10.82 -12.85
CA TYR A 104 -2.42 9.48 -12.62
C TYR A 104 -3.45 8.39 -12.90
N LEU A 105 -4.68 8.54 -12.42
CA LEU A 105 -5.75 7.58 -12.67
C LEU A 105 -6.11 7.52 -14.15
N TRP A 106 -6.17 8.67 -14.82
CA TRP A 106 -6.46 8.74 -16.24
C TRP A 106 -5.43 7.99 -17.09
N ALA A 107 -4.15 8.17 -16.79
CA ALA A 107 -3.09 7.40 -17.46
C ALA A 107 -3.10 5.92 -17.08
N PHE A 108 -3.41 5.59 -15.83
CA PHE A 108 -3.38 4.22 -15.33
C PHE A 108 -4.52 3.37 -15.91
N LYS A 109 -5.73 3.92 -16.11
CA LYS A 109 -6.87 3.16 -16.64
C LYS A 109 -6.56 2.50 -17.98
N ASP A 110 -5.95 3.24 -18.90
CA ASP A 110 -5.61 2.75 -20.22
C ASP A 110 -4.53 1.66 -20.15
N GLN A 111 -3.51 1.86 -19.33
CA GLN A 111 -2.46 0.87 -19.07
C GLN A 111 -3.03 -0.43 -18.48
N PHE A 112 -3.91 -0.30 -17.49
CA PHE A 112 -4.49 -1.46 -16.82
C PHE A 112 -5.39 -2.26 -17.76
N TRP A 113 -6.34 -1.60 -18.43
CA TRP A 113 -7.32 -2.29 -19.25
C TRP A 113 -6.71 -2.85 -20.54
N SER A 114 -5.59 -2.31 -21.04
CA SER A 114 -4.86 -2.90 -22.17
C SER A 114 -4.22 -4.25 -21.81
N ASN A 115 -3.71 -4.42 -20.59
CA ASN A 115 -3.12 -5.68 -20.13
C ASN A 115 -3.17 -5.83 -18.60
N PRO A 116 -4.31 -6.21 -18.02
CA PRO A 116 -4.47 -6.33 -16.56
C PRO A 116 -3.45 -7.26 -15.89
N LYS A 117 -2.99 -8.32 -16.59
CA LYS A 117 -2.03 -9.31 -16.06
C LYS A 117 -0.67 -8.71 -15.71
N GLU A 118 -0.37 -7.53 -16.21
CA GLU A 118 0.86 -6.81 -15.85
C GLU A 118 0.82 -6.22 -14.44
N PHE A 119 -0.36 -6.07 -13.84
CA PHE A 119 -0.58 -5.34 -12.61
C PHE A 119 -0.91 -6.20 -11.38
N TYR A 120 -0.79 -7.52 -11.47
CA TYR A 120 -0.94 -8.43 -10.32
C TYR A 120 0.02 -9.61 -10.42
N LEU A 121 0.06 -10.43 -9.35
CA LEU A 121 0.94 -11.59 -9.29
C LEU A 121 0.32 -12.74 -10.09
N THR A 122 1.03 -13.22 -11.09
CA THR A 122 0.63 -14.39 -11.90
C THR A 122 1.45 -15.63 -11.56
N ALA A 123 2.46 -15.51 -10.72
CA ALA A 123 3.36 -16.61 -10.35
C ALA A 123 3.67 -16.55 -8.85
N LYS A 124 4.01 -17.71 -8.25
CA LYS A 124 4.38 -17.85 -6.84
C LYS A 124 5.77 -17.28 -6.49
N LYS A 125 6.54 -16.85 -7.50
CA LYS A 125 7.91 -16.36 -7.36
C LYS A 125 8.01 -14.94 -7.90
N TYR A 126 9.11 -14.25 -7.55
CA TYR A 126 9.48 -12.92 -8.08
C TYR A 126 8.51 -11.78 -7.74
N HIS A 127 7.76 -11.86 -6.63
CA HIS A 127 6.78 -10.85 -6.23
C HIS A 127 7.39 -9.45 -6.13
N ILE A 128 8.60 -9.35 -5.59
CA ILE A 128 9.32 -8.09 -5.44
C ILE A 128 9.72 -7.51 -6.81
N LYS A 129 10.25 -8.37 -7.70
CA LYS A 129 10.58 -7.95 -9.08
C LYS A 129 9.32 -7.46 -9.80
N LYS A 130 8.20 -8.14 -9.61
CA LYS A 130 6.90 -7.73 -10.17
C LYS A 130 6.44 -6.39 -9.63
N ARG A 131 6.52 -6.17 -8.29
CA ARG A 131 6.24 -4.88 -7.67
C ARG A 131 7.11 -3.77 -8.29
N ASP A 132 8.42 -3.99 -8.45
CA ASP A 132 9.34 -3.01 -9.01
C ASP A 132 9.03 -2.70 -10.48
N GLN A 133 8.64 -3.70 -11.26
CA GLN A 133 8.15 -3.51 -12.63
C GLN A 133 6.88 -2.64 -12.67
N ILE A 134 5.94 -2.86 -11.76
CA ILE A 134 4.71 -2.07 -11.65
C ILE A 134 5.05 -0.62 -11.26
N VAL A 135 5.92 -0.41 -10.28
CA VAL A 135 6.36 0.95 -9.86
C VAL A 135 6.94 1.74 -11.04
N ASN A 136 7.73 1.08 -11.90
CA ASN A 136 8.33 1.73 -13.05
C ASN A 136 7.33 2.05 -14.18
N LYS A 137 6.15 1.43 -14.18
CA LYS A 137 5.09 1.64 -15.16
C LYS A 137 4.05 2.66 -14.70
N ILE A 138 3.75 2.68 -13.41
CA ILE A 138 2.64 3.48 -12.85
C ILE A 138 3.17 4.80 -12.30
N MET A 139 2.70 5.90 -12.85
CA MET A 139 2.91 7.22 -12.26
C MET A 139 2.04 7.42 -11.02
N GLY A 140 2.62 7.94 -9.94
CA GLY A 140 1.89 8.32 -8.72
C GLY A 140 1.83 7.24 -7.63
N LEU A 141 2.28 6.01 -7.89
CA LEU A 141 2.42 4.97 -6.88
C LEU A 141 3.89 4.57 -6.72
N GLY A 142 4.44 4.76 -5.52
CA GLY A 142 5.79 4.30 -5.17
C GLY A 142 5.80 2.87 -4.59
N LEU A 143 6.99 2.42 -4.16
CA LEU A 143 7.25 1.07 -3.65
C LEU A 143 6.22 0.60 -2.62
N ALA A 144 5.97 1.40 -1.58
CA ALA A 144 5.06 1.03 -0.50
C ALA A 144 3.61 0.89 -1.01
N LYS A 145 3.14 1.79 -1.88
CA LYS A 145 1.74 1.76 -2.35
C LYS A 145 1.51 0.67 -3.40
N CYS A 146 2.48 0.39 -4.26
CA CYS A 146 2.41 -0.78 -5.14
C CYS A 146 2.44 -2.10 -4.35
N ALA A 147 3.28 -2.20 -3.31
CA ALA A 147 3.26 -3.35 -2.42
C ALA A 147 1.91 -3.48 -1.70
N PHE A 148 1.35 -2.37 -1.19
CA PHE A 148 0.03 -2.34 -0.57
C PHE A 148 -1.08 -2.85 -1.50
N THR A 149 -1.07 -2.43 -2.76
CA THR A 149 -2.01 -2.94 -3.76
C THR A 149 -1.88 -4.45 -3.95
N LEU A 150 -0.64 -4.95 -4.09
CA LEU A 150 -0.39 -6.38 -4.26
C LEU A 150 -0.78 -7.19 -3.01
N GLU A 151 -0.59 -6.65 -1.80
CA GLU A 151 -1.07 -7.25 -0.56
C GLU A 151 -2.61 -7.37 -0.53
N MET A 152 -3.32 -6.34 -0.99
CA MET A 152 -4.79 -6.37 -1.06
C MET A 152 -5.31 -7.34 -2.12
N ILE A 153 -4.55 -7.57 -3.20
CA ILE A 153 -4.92 -8.51 -4.27
C ILE A 153 -4.56 -9.95 -3.88
N HIS A 154 -3.43 -10.15 -3.21
CA HIS A 154 -2.87 -11.47 -2.86
C HIS A 154 -2.46 -11.51 -1.38
N PRO A 155 -3.40 -11.38 -0.44
CA PRO A 155 -3.10 -11.14 0.98
C PRO A 155 -2.34 -12.28 1.65
N LEU A 156 -2.52 -13.51 1.22
CA LEU A 156 -1.86 -14.67 1.82
C LEU A 156 -0.54 -15.03 1.13
N GLU A 157 -0.38 -14.68 -0.15
CA GLU A 157 0.77 -15.10 -0.96
C GLU A 157 1.80 -13.98 -1.18
N CYS A 158 1.39 -12.72 -1.09
CA CYS A 158 2.25 -11.60 -1.44
C CYS A 158 3.48 -11.53 -0.51
N ARG A 159 4.66 -11.45 -1.13
CA ARG A 159 5.95 -11.29 -0.43
C ARG A 159 6.56 -9.90 -0.60
N ALA A 160 5.95 -9.05 -1.41
CA ALA A 160 6.27 -7.64 -1.44
C ALA A 160 5.55 -6.97 -0.27
N VAL A 161 6.27 -6.24 0.58
CA VAL A 161 5.72 -5.71 1.83
C VAL A 161 5.49 -4.21 1.71
N CYS A 162 4.30 -3.76 2.10
CA CYS A 162 4.01 -2.34 2.23
C CYS A 162 4.69 -1.79 3.50
N LEU A 163 5.89 -1.27 3.35
CA LEU A 163 6.55 -0.54 4.44
C LEU A 163 6.09 0.92 4.40
N ASP A 164 4.94 1.19 4.98
CA ASP A 164 4.46 2.55 5.19
C ASP A 164 5.24 3.25 6.32
N VAL A 165 4.92 4.51 6.58
CA VAL A 165 5.62 5.31 7.61
C VAL A 165 5.57 4.65 8.99
N HIS A 166 4.50 3.94 9.32
CA HIS A 166 4.36 3.29 10.62
C HIS A 166 5.28 2.08 10.75
N ILE A 167 5.34 1.25 9.71
CA ILE A 167 6.29 0.13 9.66
C ILE A 167 7.73 0.64 9.60
N LEU A 168 8.00 1.67 8.79
CA LEU A 168 9.36 2.23 8.70
C LEU A 168 9.88 2.77 10.04
N ARG A 169 8.99 3.27 10.91
CA ARG A 169 9.35 3.69 12.28
C ARG A 169 9.89 2.54 13.14
N LEU A 170 9.45 1.31 12.91
CA LEU A 170 10.03 0.13 13.58
C LEU A 170 11.49 -0.05 13.23
N TYR A 171 11.89 0.43 12.05
CA TYR A 171 13.25 0.35 11.54
C TYR A 171 14.05 1.66 11.68
N GLY A 172 13.53 2.66 12.40
CA GLY A 172 14.17 3.96 12.53
C GLY A 172 14.22 4.77 11.22
N MET A 173 13.35 4.48 10.27
CA MET A 173 13.40 4.99 8.89
C MET A 173 12.16 5.82 8.50
N ASP A 174 11.50 6.48 9.42
CA ASP A 174 10.29 7.28 9.17
C ASP A 174 10.51 8.47 8.21
N HIS A 175 11.76 8.88 7.99
CA HIS A 175 12.15 9.93 7.04
C HIS A 175 12.82 9.36 5.76
N LEU A 176 12.56 8.09 5.43
CA LEU A 176 13.19 7.44 4.26
C LEU A 176 12.77 8.11 2.95
N THR A 177 13.76 8.55 2.17
CA THR A 177 13.56 9.05 0.81
C THR A 177 13.78 7.92 -0.19
N TYR A 178 12.73 7.54 -0.90
CA TYR A 178 12.73 6.38 -1.82
C TYR A 178 13.45 6.63 -3.15
N GLY A 179 13.64 7.89 -3.54
CA GLY A 179 14.16 8.26 -4.87
C GLY A 179 15.66 8.05 -5.06
N SER A 180 16.38 7.53 -4.07
CA SER A 180 17.82 7.25 -4.14
C SER A 180 18.09 5.75 -4.06
N ASN A 181 19.22 5.30 -4.63
CA ASN A 181 19.69 3.91 -4.49
C ASN A 181 19.86 3.51 -3.02
N LYS A 182 20.33 4.43 -2.17
CA LYS A 182 20.46 4.21 -0.73
C LYS A 182 19.09 3.95 -0.09
N GLY A 183 18.09 4.77 -0.39
CA GLY A 183 16.75 4.62 0.13
C GLY A 183 16.09 3.32 -0.32
N TYR A 184 16.22 2.97 -1.58
CA TYR A 184 15.75 1.70 -2.11
C TYR A 184 16.39 0.50 -1.39
N ASN A 185 17.72 0.51 -1.22
CA ASN A 185 18.43 -0.58 -0.55
C ASN A 185 18.00 -0.73 0.93
N LEU A 186 17.79 0.39 1.64
CA LEU A 186 17.30 0.36 3.02
C LEU A 186 15.87 -0.20 3.09
N TYR A 187 14.99 0.20 2.17
CA TYR A 187 13.65 -0.37 2.07
C TYR A 187 13.71 -1.89 1.85
N ARG A 188 14.52 -2.35 0.90
CA ARG A 188 14.71 -3.77 0.59
C ARG A 188 15.24 -4.56 1.79
N LYS A 189 16.17 -3.98 2.56
CA LYS A 189 16.72 -4.59 3.78
C LYS A 189 15.64 -4.79 4.84
N ALA A 190 14.80 -3.78 5.07
CA ALA A 190 13.67 -3.89 6.00
C ALA A 190 12.60 -4.87 5.51
N GLU A 191 12.27 -4.84 4.22
CA GLU A 191 11.32 -5.76 3.58
C GLU A 191 11.76 -7.23 3.72
N GLN A 192 13.05 -7.50 3.50
CA GLN A 192 13.62 -8.84 3.70
C GLN A 192 13.53 -9.28 5.17
N HIS A 193 13.91 -8.40 6.10
CA HIS A 193 13.84 -8.68 7.54
C HIS A 193 12.40 -8.99 7.97
N TRP A 194 11.42 -8.17 7.53
CA TRP A 194 10.00 -8.39 7.80
C TRP A 194 9.54 -9.76 7.29
N SER A 195 9.81 -10.06 6.01
CA SER A 195 9.38 -11.31 5.37
C SER A 195 9.99 -12.55 6.04
N VAL A 196 11.27 -12.48 6.45
CA VAL A 196 11.95 -13.58 7.16
C VAL A 196 11.29 -13.84 8.51
N ASN A 197 10.99 -12.81 9.29
CA ASN A 197 10.34 -12.98 10.59
C ASN A 197 8.88 -13.44 10.46
N CYS A 198 8.14 -12.95 9.49
CA CYS A 198 6.82 -13.49 9.16
C CYS A 198 6.88 -14.99 8.83
N GLY A 199 7.90 -15.42 8.06
CA GLY A 199 8.12 -16.84 7.77
C GLY A 199 8.41 -17.68 9.01
N LYS A 200 9.20 -17.17 9.97
CA LYS A 200 9.51 -17.87 11.24
C LYS A 200 8.28 -18.13 12.10
N ILE A 201 7.33 -17.19 12.11
CA ILE A 201 6.08 -17.30 12.92
C ILE A 201 4.88 -17.82 12.10
N GLY A 202 5.10 -18.20 10.82
CA GLY A 202 4.06 -18.79 9.97
C GLY A 202 2.94 -17.84 9.57
N VAL A 203 3.19 -16.52 9.53
CA VAL A 203 2.18 -15.52 9.19
C VAL A 203 2.46 -14.88 7.81
N PRO A 204 1.44 -14.70 6.94
CA PRO A 204 1.61 -13.91 5.73
C PRO A 204 2.00 -12.46 6.03
N SER A 205 2.92 -11.89 5.24
CA SER A 205 3.45 -10.54 5.47
C SER A 205 2.37 -9.45 5.55
N ALA A 206 1.35 -9.55 4.69
CA ALA A 206 0.22 -8.60 4.69
C ALA A 206 -0.63 -8.71 5.97
N ILE A 207 -0.83 -9.93 6.47
CA ILE A 207 -1.56 -10.18 7.73
C ILE A 207 -0.80 -9.61 8.92
N ALA A 208 0.52 -9.88 9.00
CA ALA A 208 1.36 -9.33 10.07
C ALA A 208 1.32 -7.79 10.07
N ARG A 209 1.37 -7.17 8.88
CA ARG A 209 1.28 -5.72 8.72
C ARG A 209 -0.09 -5.19 9.15
N ALA A 210 -1.18 -5.84 8.76
CA ALA A 210 -2.54 -5.43 9.14
C ALA A 210 -2.72 -5.48 10.67
N ILE A 211 -2.29 -6.57 11.31
CA ILE A 211 -2.34 -6.71 12.78
C ILE A 211 -1.50 -5.63 13.48
N TYR A 212 -0.29 -5.33 12.98
CA TYR A 212 0.52 -4.24 13.53
C TYR A 212 -0.17 -2.89 13.39
N TRP A 213 -0.71 -2.61 12.20
CA TRP A 213 -1.35 -1.33 11.91
C TRP A 213 -2.58 -1.09 12.82
N ASP A 214 -3.38 -2.12 13.08
CA ASP A 214 -4.52 -2.07 13.99
C ASP A 214 -4.10 -1.78 15.42
N GLY A 215 -3.02 -2.43 15.87
CA GLY A 215 -2.47 -2.21 17.20
C GLY A 215 -2.08 -0.75 17.43
N ILE A 216 -1.41 -0.10 16.45
CA ILE A 216 -1.00 1.30 16.60
C ILE A 216 -2.14 2.31 16.45
N GLN A 217 -3.23 1.94 15.78
CA GLN A 217 -4.41 2.79 15.66
C GLN A 217 -5.33 2.69 16.87
N ASN A 218 -5.04 1.79 17.80
CA ASN A 218 -5.87 1.45 18.94
C ASN A 218 -7.34 1.18 18.54
N LYS A 219 -7.51 0.51 17.39
CA LYS A 219 -8.80 0.10 16.86
C LYS A 219 -8.87 -1.41 16.89
N GLU A 220 -9.90 -1.95 17.46
CA GLU A 220 -10.09 -3.41 17.54
C GLU A 220 -10.34 -4.03 16.17
N ASN A 221 -10.69 -3.23 15.17
CA ASN A 221 -11.09 -3.73 13.87
C ASN A 221 -10.85 -2.69 12.77
N SER A 222 -9.63 -2.65 12.22
CA SER A 222 -9.33 -1.84 11.05
C SER A 222 -9.41 -2.65 9.75
N ARG A 223 -10.26 -3.63 9.71
CA ARG A 223 -10.60 -4.37 8.50
C ARG A 223 -11.26 -3.41 7.51
N TYR A 224 -10.43 -2.64 6.81
CA TYR A 224 -10.87 -1.43 6.09
C TYR A 224 -11.83 -1.71 4.94
N TRP A 225 -11.91 -2.94 4.46
CA TRP A 225 -12.85 -3.27 3.42
C TRP A 225 -14.28 -3.45 3.94
N THR A 226 -14.46 -3.72 5.24
CA THR A 226 -15.80 -3.61 5.85
C THR A 226 -16.39 -2.21 5.75
N TYR A 227 -15.57 -1.17 5.75
CA TYR A 227 -16.02 0.23 5.58
C TYR A 227 -16.13 0.66 4.12
N VAL A 228 -15.73 -0.19 3.19
CA VAL A 228 -15.69 0.10 1.76
C VAL A 228 -16.78 -0.66 1.01
N PHE A 229 -17.21 -1.80 1.57
CA PHE A 229 -18.28 -2.63 1.01
C PHE A 229 -19.65 -2.45 1.70
N GLU A 230 -19.68 -1.78 2.86
CA GLU A 230 -20.90 -1.30 3.49
C GLU A 230 -21.32 0.06 2.91
#